data_3800b9696c537c1d62478b0565767b68
#
_entry.id   3800b9696c537c1d62478b0565767b68
#
_cell.length_a   1.000
_cell.length_b   1.000
_cell.length_c   1.000
_cell.angle_alpha   90.00
_cell.angle_beta   90.00
_cell.angle_gamma   90.00
#
_symmetry.space_group_name_H-M   'P 1'
#
loop_
_entity.id
_entity.type
_entity.pdbx_description
1 polymer ?
#
loop_
_entity_poly.entity_id
_entity_poly.type
_entity_poly.pdbx_seq_one_letter_code
_entity_poly.pdbx_strand_id
1 'polypeptide(L)'
;MRKLLIGIVALLALGAAGYYAFWTQQRPAGHYLSDLRVQLDVNEGTPGENGNLLGVQPELYPTDYQTPQRLQRKLQAYLEQARDLGLLNARTIVVLPEHIGTWLWATGEKDELYQAAAQQEANSWLAASNPLNFAGALLTAKGEDRLRDAYLRAKAQVMVGQYQRLFGGLAKEFGVTLVAGS
;
A
#
# COMPACT_ATOMS: atom_id res chain seq x y z
N MET A 1 -21.51 -6.38 47.90
CA MET A 1 -22.10 -6.18 46.57
C MET A 1 -21.29 -5.16 45.71
N ARG A 2 -21.05 -3.91 46.16
CA ARG A 2 -20.31 -2.88 45.36
C ARG A 2 -18.89 -3.32 44.92
N LYS A 3 -18.10 -3.94 45.82
CA LYS A 3 -16.74 -4.45 45.48
C LYS A 3 -16.77 -5.60 44.48
N LEU A 4 -17.75 -6.47 44.56
CA LEU A 4 -17.94 -7.57 43.59
C LEU A 4 -18.29 -7.01 42.19
N LEU A 5 -19.22 -6.05 42.16
CA LEU A 5 -19.61 -5.38 40.90
C LEU A 5 -18.42 -4.69 40.22
N ILE A 6 -17.61 -3.96 41.00
CA ILE A 6 -16.40 -3.30 40.50
C ILE A 6 -15.42 -4.35 39.94
N GLY A 7 -15.24 -5.49 40.64
CA GLY A 7 -14.38 -6.57 40.17
C GLY A 7 -14.86 -7.18 38.85
N ILE A 8 -16.16 -7.40 38.70
CA ILE A 8 -16.74 -7.91 37.43
C ILE A 8 -16.57 -6.91 36.32
N VAL A 9 -16.84 -5.61 36.54
CA VAL A 9 -16.64 -4.57 35.51
C VAL A 9 -15.19 -4.45 35.10
N ALA A 10 -14.25 -4.51 36.05
CA ALA A 10 -12.82 -4.48 35.75
C ALA A 10 -12.38 -5.70 34.90
N LEU A 11 -12.89 -6.89 35.23
CA LEU A 11 -12.58 -8.12 34.49
C LEU A 11 -13.12 -8.05 33.05
N LEU A 12 -14.35 -7.56 32.88
CA LEU A 12 -14.95 -7.36 31.55
C LEU A 12 -14.17 -6.32 30.73
N ALA A 13 -13.75 -5.22 31.34
CA ALA A 13 -12.95 -4.21 30.69
C ALA A 13 -11.57 -4.74 30.24
N LEU A 14 -10.90 -5.52 31.07
CA LEU A 14 -9.64 -6.19 30.73
C LEU A 14 -9.83 -7.21 29.61
N GLY A 15 -10.90 -7.98 29.64
CA GLY A 15 -11.25 -8.93 28.59
C GLY A 15 -11.50 -8.24 27.25
N ALA A 16 -12.26 -7.14 27.25
CA ALA A 16 -12.53 -6.33 26.07
C ALA A 16 -11.24 -5.69 25.51
N ALA A 17 -10.38 -5.15 26.38
CA ALA A 17 -9.10 -4.59 25.97
C ALA A 17 -8.17 -5.66 25.37
N GLY A 18 -8.11 -6.84 25.98
CA GLY A 18 -7.34 -7.97 25.46
C GLY A 18 -7.85 -8.44 24.09
N TYR A 19 -9.17 -8.58 23.94
CA TYR A 19 -9.80 -8.91 22.66
C TYR A 19 -9.52 -7.84 21.59
N TYR A 20 -9.63 -6.57 21.94
CA TYR A 20 -9.33 -5.49 21.03
C TYR A 20 -7.85 -5.50 20.61
N ALA A 21 -6.92 -5.68 21.55
CA ALA A 21 -5.50 -5.79 21.24
C ALA A 21 -5.20 -6.97 20.29
N PHE A 22 -5.83 -8.13 20.55
CA PHE A 22 -5.74 -9.29 19.67
C PHE A 22 -6.32 -8.98 18.27
N TRP A 23 -7.51 -8.40 18.21
CA TRP A 23 -8.15 -8.01 16.95
C TRP A 23 -7.28 -7.03 16.13
N THR A 24 -6.62 -6.05 16.77
CA THR A 24 -5.76 -5.09 16.04
C THR A 24 -4.55 -5.74 15.38
N GLN A 25 -4.11 -6.90 15.82
CA GLN A 25 -2.97 -7.61 15.25
C GLN A 25 -3.34 -8.55 14.11
N GLN A 26 -4.60 -8.95 14.01
CA GLN A 26 -5.05 -9.82 12.92
C GLN A 26 -5.15 -9.05 11.61
N ARG A 27 -4.43 -9.51 10.61
CA ARG A 27 -4.37 -8.95 9.26
C ARG A 27 -4.48 -10.06 8.21
N PRO A 28 -5.57 -10.83 8.22
CA PRO A 28 -5.74 -11.87 7.21
C PRO A 28 -5.85 -11.22 5.83
N ALA A 29 -5.01 -11.65 4.91
CA ALA A 29 -5.17 -11.32 3.51
C ALA A 29 -6.11 -12.36 2.91
N GLY A 30 -7.32 -11.95 2.54
CA GLY A 30 -8.30 -12.77 1.87
C GLY A 30 -7.81 -13.31 0.52
N HIS A 31 -8.54 -14.23 -0.07
CA HIS A 31 -8.26 -14.66 -1.45
C HIS A 31 -8.61 -13.53 -2.42
N TYR A 32 -7.67 -13.17 -3.28
CA TYR A 32 -7.84 -12.12 -4.28
C TYR A 32 -7.19 -12.52 -5.60
N LEU A 33 -7.95 -12.46 -6.68
CA LEU A 33 -7.44 -12.63 -8.03
C LEU A 33 -7.26 -11.25 -8.67
N SER A 34 -6.00 -10.83 -8.79
CA SER A 34 -5.66 -9.62 -9.53
C SER A 34 -5.78 -9.88 -11.03
N ASP A 35 -6.35 -8.94 -11.77
CA ASP A 35 -6.30 -8.97 -13.22
C ASP A 35 -4.87 -8.63 -13.67
N LEU A 36 -4.21 -9.58 -14.30
CA LEU A 36 -2.84 -9.47 -14.78
C LEU A 36 -2.77 -9.34 -16.32
N ARG A 37 -3.91 -9.12 -16.99
CA ARG A 37 -3.92 -8.88 -18.42
C ARG A 37 -3.24 -7.57 -18.75
N VAL A 38 -2.38 -7.62 -19.75
CA VAL A 38 -1.61 -6.46 -20.22
C VAL A 38 -1.72 -6.40 -21.73
N GLN A 39 -1.90 -5.20 -22.27
CA GLN A 39 -1.87 -4.94 -23.71
C GLN A 39 -0.93 -3.79 -24.01
N LEU A 40 -0.39 -3.78 -25.22
CA LEU A 40 0.40 -2.68 -25.75
C LEU A 40 -0.52 -1.78 -26.57
N ASP A 41 -0.83 -0.62 -26.05
CA ASP A 41 -1.76 0.33 -26.70
C ASP A 41 -1.07 1.21 -27.74
N VAL A 42 0.17 1.64 -27.44
CA VAL A 42 0.94 2.55 -28.28
C VAL A 42 2.37 2.03 -28.38
N ASN A 43 2.88 1.94 -29.62
CA ASN A 43 4.27 1.64 -29.88
C ASN A 43 4.75 2.51 -31.06
N GLU A 44 5.42 3.59 -30.74
CA GLU A 44 5.84 4.61 -31.70
C GLU A 44 7.35 4.84 -31.66
N GLY A 45 7.85 5.32 -32.78
CA GLY A 45 9.27 5.61 -32.97
C GLY A 45 10.03 4.44 -33.60
N THR A 46 11.29 4.70 -33.90
CA THR A 46 12.19 3.67 -34.45
C THR A 46 13.14 3.20 -33.37
N PRO A 47 13.25 1.88 -33.15
CA PRO A 47 14.23 1.34 -32.21
C PRO A 47 15.64 1.85 -32.52
N GLY A 48 16.34 2.30 -31.50
CA GLY A 48 17.67 2.85 -31.60
C GLY A 48 18.52 2.59 -30.38
N GLU A 49 19.76 3.07 -30.38
CA GLU A 49 20.71 2.84 -29.28
C GLU A 49 20.51 3.81 -28.08
N ASN A 50 19.65 4.81 -28.21
CA ASN A 50 19.48 5.86 -27.20
C ASN A 50 18.55 5.50 -26.04
N GLY A 51 17.93 4.32 -26.08
CA GLY A 51 16.95 3.90 -25.11
C GLY A 51 15.52 4.28 -25.51
N ASN A 52 14.58 4.01 -24.63
CA ASN A 52 13.16 4.27 -24.84
C ASN A 52 12.44 4.62 -23.53
N LEU A 53 11.25 5.20 -23.67
CA LEU A 53 10.32 5.42 -22.57
C LEU A 53 9.24 4.36 -22.63
N LEU A 54 8.98 3.70 -21.49
CA LEU A 54 7.88 2.77 -21.31
C LEU A 54 6.90 3.34 -20.28
N GLY A 55 5.78 3.87 -20.73
CA GLY A 55 4.67 4.26 -19.87
C GLY A 55 3.87 3.02 -19.47
N VAL A 56 3.70 2.79 -18.18
CA VAL A 56 2.86 1.70 -17.65
C VAL A 56 1.67 2.28 -16.92
N GLN A 57 0.47 1.96 -17.36
CA GLN A 57 -0.78 2.41 -16.75
C GLN A 57 -1.56 1.21 -16.19
N PRO A 58 -1.24 0.77 -14.96
CA PRO A 58 -1.89 -0.39 -14.38
C PRO A 58 -3.30 -0.04 -13.89
N GLU A 59 -4.24 -0.94 -14.12
CA GLU A 59 -5.55 -0.88 -13.45
C GLU A 59 -5.40 -1.41 -12.03
N LEU A 60 -5.45 -0.52 -11.04
CA LEU A 60 -5.21 -0.84 -9.63
C LEU A 60 -6.48 -0.69 -8.80
N TYR A 61 -6.75 -1.70 -7.99
CA TYR A 61 -7.82 -1.70 -6.99
C TYR A 61 -7.23 -1.59 -5.58
N PRO A 62 -7.99 -1.12 -4.57
CA PRO A 62 -7.51 -1.04 -3.20
C PRO A 62 -6.91 -2.36 -2.68
N THR A 63 -7.49 -3.49 -3.05
CA THR A 63 -7.02 -4.85 -2.70
C THR A 63 -5.67 -5.23 -3.30
N ASP A 64 -5.23 -4.59 -4.38
CA ASP A 64 -3.87 -4.79 -4.92
C ASP A 64 -2.80 -4.28 -3.96
N TYR A 65 -3.15 -3.32 -3.09
CA TYR A 65 -2.27 -2.77 -2.06
C TYR A 65 -2.31 -3.54 -0.73
N GLN A 66 -3.16 -4.54 -0.58
CA GLN A 66 -3.30 -5.25 0.70
C GLN A 66 -2.01 -5.93 1.15
N THR A 67 -1.22 -6.45 0.21
CA THR A 67 0.13 -6.94 0.50
C THR A 67 1.13 -6.40 -0.51
N PRO A 68 2.40 -6.17 -0.11
CA PRO A 68 3.44 -5.76 -1.05
C PRO A 68 3.59 -6.72 -2.23
N GLN A 69 3.39 -8.02 -1.97
CA GLN A 69 3.51 -9.07 -2.98
C GLN A 69 2.41 -8.99 -4.05
N ARG A 70 1.19 -8.56 -3.69
CA ARG A 70 0.11 -8.37 -4.68
C ARG A 70 0.46 -7.25 -5.64
N LEU A 71 0.83 -6.07 -5.12
CA LEU A 71 1.22 -4.95 -5.95
C LEU A 71 2.47 -5.28 -6.78
N GLN A 72 3.47 -5.94 -6.19
CA GLN A 72 4.65 -6.37 -6.91
C GLN A 72 4.29 -7.29 -8.08
N ARG A 73 3.49 -8.32 -7.86
CA ARG A 73 3.06 -9.27 -8.91
C ARG A 73 2.31 -8.55 -10.03
N LYS A 74 1.43 -7.59 -9.67
CA LYS A 74 0.70 -6.78 -10.65
C LYS A 74 1.65 -6.01 -11.55
N LEU A 75 2.56 -5.24 -10.97
CA LEU A 75 3.53 -4.46 -11.73
C LEU A 75 4.53 -5.32 -12.49
N GLN A 76 4.92 -6.45 -11.90
CA GLN A 76 5.79 -7.45 -12.53
C GLN A 76 5.18 -7.96 -13.83
N ALA A 77 3.88 -8.26 -13.87
CA ALA A 77 3.20 -8.73 -15.07
C ALA A 77 3.33 -7.74 -16.25
N TYR A 78 3.22 -6.43 -15.99
CA TYR A 78 3.44 -5.40 -17.03
C TYR A 78 4.88 -5.41 -17.55
N LEU A 79 5.87 -5.51 -16.66
CA LEU A 79 7.27 -5.49 -17.05
C LEU A 79 7.70 -6.81 -17.73
N GLU A 80 7.15 -7.93 -17.32
CA GLU A 80 7.35 -9.23 -18.00
C GLU A 80 6.81 -9.18 -19.43
N GLN A 81 5.59 -8.69 -19.62
CA GLN A 81 5.03 -8.51 -20.96
C GLN A 81 5.89 -7.58 -21.82
N ALA A 82 6.36 -6.47 -21.26
CA ALA A 82 7.23 -5.54 -21.97
C ALA A 82 8.57 -6.19 -22.35
N ARG A 83 9.14 -7.01 -21.45
CA ARG A 83 10.35 -7.80 -21.75
C ARG A 83 10.11 -8.81 -22.86
N ASP A 84 9.01 -9.54 -22.82
CA ASP A 84 8.67 -10.57 -23.81
C ASP A 84 8.40 -9.98 -25.20
N LEU A 85 7.93 -8.71 -25.25
CA LEU A 85 7.80 -7.93 -26.47
C LEU A 85 9.12 -7.28 -26.94
N GLY A 86 10.22 -7.47 -26.21
CA GLY A 86 11.53 -6.89 -26.56
C GLY A 86 11.62 -5.39 -26.34
N LEU A 87 10.75 -4.79 -25.50
CA LEU A 87 10.70 -3.37 -25.24
C LEU A 87 11.67 -2.89 -24.15
N LEU A 88 12.30 -3.83 -23.41
CA LEU A 88 13.21 -3.50 -22.31
C LEU A 88 14.68 -3.62 -22.76
N ASN A 89 15.47 -2.62 -22.41
CA ASN A 89 16.92 -2.62 -22.51
C ASN A 89 17.54 -1.82 -21.36
N ALA A 90 18.86 -1.83 -21.22
CA ALA A 90 19.57 -1.17 -20.12
C ALA A 90 19.39 0.37 -20.05
N ARG A 91 18.84 0.99 -21.09
CA ARG A 91 18.54 2.42 -21.16
C ARG A 91 17.05 2.72 -21.16
N THR A 92 16.22 1.72 -20.91
CA THR A 92 14.76 1.92 -20.78
C THR A 92 14.45 2.68 -19.51
N ILE A 93 13.65 3.73 -19.64
CA ILE A 93 13.04 4.45 -18.52
C ILE A 93 11.57 4.03 -18.43
N VAL A 94 11.23 3.31 -17.39
CA VAL A 94 9.84 2.95 -17.09
C VAL A 94 9.21 4.04 -16.24
N VAL A 95 8.05 4.51 -16.65
CA VAL A 95 7.29 5.54 -15.95
C VAL A 95 5.98 4.96 -15.46
N LEU A 96 5.76 5.00 -14.16
CA LEU A 96 4.53 4.60 -13.49
C LEU A 96 3.64 5.83 -13.19
N PRO A 97 2.33 5.63 -12.96
CA PRO A 97 1.43 6.74 -12.64
C PRO A 97 1.83 7.48 -11.36
N GLU A 98 1.47 8.76 -11.31
CA GLU A 98 1.50 9.55 -10.08
C GLU A 98 0.64 8.87 -8.99
N HIS A 99 1.03 9.04 -7.73
CA HIS A 99 0.37 8.48 -6.55
C HIS A 99 0.42 6.95 -6.39
N ILE A 100 1.06 6.20 -7.30
CA ILE A 100 1.17 4.75 -7.15
C ILE A 100 1.90 4.37 -5.84
N GLY A 101 2.89 5.16 -5.43
CA GLY A 101 3.60 4.99 -4.16
C GLY A 101 2.83 5.50 -2.95
N THR A 102 1.98 6.52 -3.14
CA THR A 102 1.19 7.12 -2.06
C THR A 102 0.26 6.11 -1.39
N TRP A 103 -0.36 5.22 -2.16
CA TRP A 103 -1.30 4.22 -1.65
C TRP A 103 -0.65 3.09 -0.84
N LEU A 104 0.68 3.05 -0.75
CA LEU A 104 1.40 2.09 0.12
C LEU A 104 1.06 2.26 1.61
N TRP A 105 0.48 3.38 2.02
CA TRP A 105 -0.04 3.56 3.38
C TRP A 105 -1.09 2.51 3.76
N ALA A 106 -1.85 2.02 2.76
CA ALA A 106 -2.88 1.01 2.96
C ALA A 106 -2.31 -0.40 3.14
N THR A 107 -1.02 -0.62 2.88
CA THR A 107 -0.44 -1.97 2.90
C THR A 107 -0.47 -2.59 4.31
N GLY A 108 -0.89 -3.85 4.36
CA GLY A 108 -0.95 -4.64 5.59
C GLY A 108 -2.06 -4.22 6.54
N GLU A 109 -3.10 -3.60 6.03
CA GLU A 109 -4.27 -3.23 6.83
C GLU A 109 -5.37 -4.29 6.79
N LYS A 110 -6.44 -4.08 7.53
CA LYS A 110 -7.60 -4.96 7.60
C LYS A 110 -8.44 -4.91 6.34
N ASP A 111 -9.16 -5.98 6.05
CA ASP A 111 -10.02 -6.11 4.86
C ASP A 111 -11.04 -4.98 4.76
N GLU A 112 -11.60 -4.54 5.87
CA GLU A 112 -12.59 -3.48 5.93
C GLU A 112 -12.08 -2.15 5.36
N LEU A 113 -10.77 -1.90 5.48
CA LEU A 113 -10.16 -0.69 4.89
C LEU A 113 -10.25 -0.70 3.36
N TYR A 114 -10.05 -1.86 2.73
CA TYR A 114 -10.07 -1.98 1.26
C TYR A 114 -11.48 -2.03 0.68
N GLN A 115 -12.48 -2.31 1.52
CA GLN A 115 -13.90 -2.32 1.17
C GLN A 115 -14.58 -0.98 1.46
N ALA A 116 -13.88 -0.04 2.09
CA ALA A 116 -14.43 1.26 2.45
C ALA A 116 -14.93 2.03 1.21
N ALA A 117 -16.16 2.52 1.29
CA ALA A 117 -16.78 3.27 0.21
C ALA A 117 -16.26 4.71 0.08
N ALA A 118 -15.65 5.24 1.15
CA ALA A 118 -15.13 6.60 1.20
C ALA A 118 -13.79 6.67 1.95
N GLN A 119 -12.98 7.66 1.61
CA GLN A 119 -11.68 7.91 2.26
C GLN A 119 -11.79 8.08 3.78
N GLN A 120 -12.86 8.73 4.25
CA GLN A 120 -13.07 8.94 5.69
C GLN A 120 -13.30 7.62 6.43
N GLU A 121 -14.01 6.69 5.82
CA GLU A 121 -14.23 5.35 6.36
C GLU A 121 -12.91 4.57 6.42
N ALA A 122 -12.13 4.58 5.34
CA ALA A 122 -10.80 3.97 5.30
C ALA A 122 -9.87 4.53 6.39
N ASN A 123 -9.87 5.84 6.59
CA ASN A 123 -9.11 6.50 7.65
C ASN A 123 -9.56 6.05 9.06
N SER A 124 -10.88 5.87 9.26
CA SER A 124 -11.42 5.38 10.53
C SER A 124 -10.95 3.95 10.82
N TRP A 125 -10.97 3.07 9.81
CA TRP A 125 -10.43 1.72 9.94
C TRP A 125 -8.94 1.71 10.22
N LEU A 126 -8.16 2.60 9.55
CA LEU A 126 -6.73 2.75 9.81
C LEU A 126 -6.45 3.11 11.27
N ALA A 127 -7.15 4.12 11.80
CA ALA A 127 -6.98 4.55 13.19
C ALA A 127 -7.40 3.46 14.19
N ALA A 128 -8.57 2.84 13.96
CA ALA A 128 -9.09 1.78 14.84
C ALA A 128 -8.19 0.56 14.87
N SER A 129 -7.59 0.18 13.74
CA SER A 129 -6.72 -0.98 13.66
C SER A 129 -5.26 -0.72 14.06
N ASN A 130 -4.84 0.55 14.22
CA ASN A 130 -3.50 0.95 14.62
C ASN A 130 -3.50 1.98 15.77
N PRO A 131 -4.19 1.72 16.89
CA PRO A 131 -4.50 2.74 17.91
C PRO A 131 -3.26 3.39 18.52
N LEU A 132 -2.21 2.62 18.81
CA LEU A 132 -0.99 3.12 19.42
C LEU A 132 -0.17 3.98 18.45
N ASN A 133 -0.02 3.50 17.20
CA ASN A 133 0.69 4.25 16.17
C ASN A 133 -0.02 5.56 15.85
N PHE A 134 -1.36 5.50 15.73
CA PHE A 134 -2.16 6.68 15.45
C PHE A 134 -2.13 7.69 16.61
N ALA A 135 -2.28 7.22 17.87
CA ALA A 135 -2.17 8.08 19.04
C ALA A 135 -0.79 8.77 19.16
N GLY A 136 0.29 7.99 18.95
CA GLY A 136 1.65 8.54 18.94
C GLY A 136 1.86 9.58 17.82
N ALA A 137 1.34 9.31 16.62
CA ALA A 137 1.38 10.24 15.50
C ALA A 137 0.57 11.51 15.77
N LEU A 138 -0.61 11.39 16.40
CA LEU A 138 -1.46 12.53 16.76
C LEU A 138 -0.81 13.48 17.77
N LEU A 139 0.00 12.94 18.70
CA LEU A 139 0.76 13.76 19.66
C LEU A 139 1.81 14.64 18.97
N THR A 140 2.36 14.19 17.85
CA THR A 140 3.40 14.90 17.09
C THR A 140 2.86 15.63 15.86
N ALA A 141 1.58 15.45 15.54
CA ALA A 141 0.93 16.04 14.38
C ALA A 141 0.89 17.58 14.46
N LYS A 142 1.11 18.22 13.31
CA LYS A 142 1.21 19.69 13.16
C LYS A 142 0.26 20.19 12.07
N GLY A 143 0.08 21.51 12.03
CA GLY A 143 -0.76 22.17 11.02
C GLY A 143 -2.23 22.25 11.40
N GLU A 144 -3.04 22.75 10.48
CA GLU A 144 -4.47 22.97 10.70
C GLU A 144 -5.26 21.66 10.73
N ASP A 145 -4.90 20.69 9.87
CA ASP A 145 -5.52 19.34 9.84
C ASP A 145 -4.62 18.30 10.52
N ARG A 146 -4.62 18.32 11.83
CA ARG A 146 -3.83 17.39 12.66
C ARG A 146 -4.21 15.93 12.47
N LEU A 147 -5.47 15.63 12.15
CA LEU A 147 -5.92 14.26 11.93
C LEU A 147 -5.30 13.69 10.65
N ARG A 148 -5.34 14.45 9.56
CA ARG A 148 -4.73 14.06 8.29
C ARG A 148 -3.21 13.88 8.44
N ASP A 149 -2.53 14.80 9.11
CA ASP A 149 -1.09 14.67 9.37
C ASP A 149 -0.78 13.43 10.22
N ALA A 150 -1.59 13.11 11.23
CA ALA A 150 -1.43 11.90 12.03
C ALA A 150 -1.59 10.61 11.23
N TYR A 151 -2.56 10.52 10.31
CA TYR A 151 -2.71 9.35 9.43
C TYR A 151 -1.47 9.12 8.57
N LEU A 152 -0.95 10.16 7.95
CA LEU A 152 0.25 10.08 7.13
C LEU A 152 1.48 9.67 7.95
N ARG A 153 1.68 10.28 9.12
CA ARG A 153 2.81 9.97 10.02
C ARG A 153 2.76 8.55 10.56
N ALA A 154 1.57 8.04 10.90
CA ALA A 154 1.40 6.70 11.43
C ALA A 154 1.93 5.61 10.48
N LYS A 155 1.95 5.87 9.18
CA LYS A 155 2.35 4.91 8.13
C LYS A 155 3.66 5.27 7.42
N ALA A 156 4.19 6.48 7.61
CA ALA A 156 5.32 7.00 6.84
C ALA A 156 6.55 6.07 6.83
N GLN A 157 6.95 5.53 7.98
CA GLN A 157 8.12 4.65 8.08
C GLN A 157 7.93 3.34 7.32
N VAL A 158 6.72 2.77 7.39
CA VAL A 158 6.37 1.54 6.66
C VAL A 158 6.37 1.80 5.16
N MET A 159 5.79 2.93 4.73
CA MET A 159 5.72 3.34 3.32
C MET A 159 7.11 3.47 2.70
N VAL A 160 8.05 4.17 3.34
CA VAL A 160 9.43 4.36 2.83
C VAL A 160 10.11 3.01 2.59
N GLY A 161 10.07 2.12 3.59
CA GLY A 161 10.69 0.81 3.46
C GLY A 161 10.05 -0.08 2.39
N GLN A 162 8.74 0.01 2.21
CA GLN A 162 8.02 -0.74 1.17
C GLN A 162 8.27 -0.16 -0.21
N TYR A 163 8.25 1.16 -0.35
CA TYR A 163 8.52 1.86 -1.61
C TYR A 163 9.90 1.45 -2.18
N GLN A 164 10.94 1.54 -1.36
CA GLN A 164 12.28 1.19 -1.80
C GLN A 164 12.42 -0.30 -2.17
N ARG A 165 11.84 -1.20 -1.37
CA ARG A 165 11.91 -2.64 -1.67
C ARG A 165 11.13 -2.99 -2.94
N LEU A 166 9.94 -2.44 -3.11
CA LEU A 166 9.08 -2.74 -4.25
C LEU A 166 9.67 -2.18 -5.55
N PHE A 167 9.76 -0.86 -5.64
CA PHE A 167 10.16 -0.22 -6.89
C PHE A 167 11.65 -0.39 -7.19
N GLY A 168 12.51 -0.32 -6.17
CA GLY A 168 13.93 -0.62 -6.33
C GLY A 168 14.20 -2.08 -6.68
N GLY A 169 13.40 -3.01 -6.14
CA GLY A 169 13.41 -4.42 -6.51
C GLY A 169 13.08 -4.65 -7.97
N LEU A 170 11.97 -4.07 -8.45
CA LEU A 170 11.53 -4.16 -9.85
C LEU A 170 12.57 -3.53 -10.80
N ALA A 171 13.09 -2.35 -10.49
CA ALA A 171 14.11 -1.70 -11.30
C ALA A 171 15.37 -2.59 -11.47
N LYS A 172 15.81 -3.21 -10.36
CA LYS A 172 16.95 -4.12 -10.37
C LYS A 172 16.66 -5.42 -11.12
N GLU A 173 15.49 -6.02 -10.93
CA GLU A 173 15.09 -7.28 -11.55
C GLU A 173 15.03 -7.17 -13.07
N PHE A 174 14.48 -6.06 -13.57
CA PHE A 174 14.31 -5.83 -15.00
C PHE A 174 15.46 -5.06 -15.66
N GLY A 175 16.46 -4.61 -14.88
CA GLY A 175 17.62 -3.87 -15.39
C GLY A 175 17.28 -2.53 -16.03
N VAL A 176 16.28 -1.82 -15.50
CA VAL A 176 15.73 -0.57 -16.04
C VAL A 176 15.84 0.57 -15.04
N THR A 177 15.74 1.81 -15.54
CA THR A 177 15.44 2.97 -14.68
C THR A 177 13.95 3.06 -14.48
N LEU A 178 13.49 3.08 -13.22
CA LEU A 178 12.07 3.14 -12.91
C LEU A 178 11.73 4.45 -12.20
N VAL A 179 10.85 5.24 -12.81
CA VAL A 179 10.26 6.44 -12.24
C VAL A 179 8.92 6.05 -11.64
N ALA A 180 8.91 5.82 -10.34
CA ALA A 180 7.71 5.52 -9.59
C ALA A 180 7.11 6.83 -9.09
N GLY A 181 5.83 7.05 -9.34
CA GLY A 181 5.11 8.20 -8.82
C GLY A 181 5.06 8.20 -7.28
N SER A 182 5.07 9.36 -6.69
CA SER A 182 5.01 9.57 -5.22
C SER A 182 3.58 9.72 -4.71
#